data_70e9560bcbc766de949aef0a56caa16a
#
_entry.id   70e9560bcbc766de949aef0a56caa16a
#
_cell.length_a   1.000
_cell.length_b   1.000
_cell.length_c   1.000
_cell.angle_alpha   90.00
_cell.angle_beta   90.00
_cell.angle_gamma   90.00
#
_symmetry.space_group_name_H-M   'P 1'
#
loop_
_entity.id
_entity.type
_entity.pdbx_description
1 polymer ?
#
loop_
_entity_poly.entity_id
_entity_poly.type
_entity_poly.pdbx_seq_one_letter_code
_entity_poly.pdbx_strand_id
1 'polypeptide(L)'
;HAVRFGVAGEVMAAGEGIETMLSLRCVLPDMPMAAALSAAHLAAILFPETLRRLYIVRDDDPAGDGARDTLVERADALGIEALPLSPLLGDLNEDLRLRGIDAFRASIRVQLAPQDVARFMESVLTA
;
A
#
# COMPACT_ATOMS: atom_id res chain seq x y z
N HIS A 1 4.00 10.79 12.92
CA HIS A 1 3.68 11.57 11.72
C HIS A 1 3.83 10.72 10.47
N ALA A 2 2.89 10.90 9.55
CA ALA A 2 2.93 10.23 8.24
C ALA A 2 2.49 11.23 7.17
N VAL A 3 3.03 11.08 5.96
CA VAL A 3 2.54 11.83 4.80
C VAL A 3 1.34 11.06 4.25
N ARG A 4 0.17 11.70 4.20
CA ARG A 4 -1.06 11.07 3.77
C ARG A 4 -1.53 11.61 2.43
N PHE A 5 -2.06 10.71 1.60
CA PHE A 5 -2.61 11.02 0.28
C PHE A 5 -4.05 10.53 0.24
N GLY A 6 -4.95 11.34 -0.30
CA GLY A 6 -6.35 10.99 -0.43
C GLY A 6 -7.15 11.14 0.86
N VAL A 7 -8.41 10.78 0.79
CA VAL A 7 -9.36 10.90 1.90
C VAL A 7 -9.53 9.53 2.56
N ALA A 8 -9.48 9.51 3.90
CA ALA A 8 -9.65 8.27 4.67
C ALA A 8 -10.95 7.54 4.26
N GLY A 9 -10.87 6.23 4.14
CA GLY A 9 -11.97 5.38 3.71
C GLY A 9 -11.86 3.98 4.24
N GLU A 10 -12.54 3.05 3.59
CA GLU A 10 -12.57 1.64 4.02
C GLU A 10 -11.32 0.86 3.61
N VAL A 11 -10.58 1.35 2.63
CA VAL A 11 -9.37 0.71 2.12
C VAL A 11 -8.25 1.74 2.09
N MET A 12 -7.06 1.33 2.51
CA MET A 12 -5.88 2.18 2.37
C MET A 12 -4.63 1.32 2.18
N ALA A 13 -3.59 1.95 1.66
CA ALA A 13 -2.26 1.38 1.60
C ALA A 13 -1.31 2.19 2.49
N ALA A 14 -0.41 1.52 3.16
CA ALA A 14 0.60 2.16 3.99
C ALA A 14 1.97 1.53 3.73
N GLY A 15 2.99 2.35 3.73
CA GLY A 15 4.36 1.93 3.54
C GLY A 15 5.33 2.89 4.20
N GLU A 16 6.60 2.53 4.20
CA GLU A 16 7.63 3.31 4.88
C GLU A 16 8.07 4.51 4.06
N GLY A 17 8.44 4.31 2.79
CA GLY A 17 9.07 5.33 1.96
C GLY A 17 8.09 6.13 1.12
N ILE A 18 8.30 7.44 1.04
CA ILE A 18 7.44 8.33 0.26
C ILE A 18 7.52 8.03 -1.25
N GLU A 19 8.72 7.72 -1.76
CA GLU A 19 8.89 7.40 -3.19
C GLU A 19 8.17 6.10 -3.56
N THR A 20 8.23 5.10 -2.69
CA THR A 20 7.51 3.85 -2.86
C THR A 20 6.01 4.08 -2.94
N MET A 21 5.47 4.89 -2.03
CA MET A 21 4.04 5.19 -2.00
C MET A 21 3.60 6.06 -3.18
N LEU A 22 4.44 7.00 -3.62
CA LEU A 22 4.15 7.78 -4.82
C LEU A 22 4.15 6.90 -6.07
N SER A 23 5.02 5.89 -6.14
CA SER A 23 5.03 4.92 -7.24
C SER A 23 3.73 4.13 -7.28
N LEU A 24 3.27 3.65 -6.13
CA LEU A 24 1.99 2.94 -6.04
C LEU A 24 0.83 3.84 -6.45
N ARG A 25 0.88 5.11 -6.07
CA ARG A 25 -0.15 6.09 -6.44
C ARG A 25 -0.28 6.30 -7.95
N CYS A 26 0.79 6.06 -8.71
CA CYS A 26 0.73 6.13 -10.17
C CYS A 26 -0.26 5.14 -10.78
N VAL A 27 -0.48 4.00 -10.14
CA VAL A 27 -1.41 2.97 -10.63
C VAL A 27 -2.68 2.86 -9.78
N LEU A 28 -2.72 3.49 -8.61
CA LEU A 28 -3.87 3.53 -7.71
C LEU A 28 -4.11 4.97 -7.23
N PRO A 29 -4.42 5.91 -8.15
CA PRO A 29 -4.46 7.33 -7.79
C PRO A 29 -5.56 7.71 -6.80
N ASP A 30 -6.62 6.92 -6.71
CA ASP A 30 -7.76 7.21 -5.85
C ASP A 30 -7.75 6.44 -4.53
N MET A 31 -6.82 5.51 -4.35
CA MET A 31 -6.72 4.78 -3.09
C MET A 31 -6.06 5.65 -2.02
N PRO A 32 -6.67 5.79 -0.83
CA PRO A 32 -6.02 6.49 0.28
C PRO A 32 -4.71 5.81 0.66
N MET A 33 -3.67 6.60 0.91
CA MET A 33 -2.33 6.09 1.20
C MET A 33 -1.65 6.89 2.30
N ALA A 34 -0.69 6.27 2.96
CA ALA A 34 0.17 6.92 3.94
C ALA A 34 1.61 6.42 3.80
N ALA A 35 2.56 7.37 3.79
CA ALA A 35 3.99 7.08 3.89
C ALA A 35 4.44 7.43 5.30
N ALA A 36 4.91 6.44 6.04
CA ALA A 36 5.22 6.60 7.46
C ALA A 36 6.61 7.18 7.72
N LEU A 37 7.50 7.11 6.75
CA LEU A 37 8.86 7.66 6.73
C LEU A 37 9.88 6.87 7.56
N SER A 38 9.45 5.89 8.34
CA SER A 38 10.34 4.94 9.02
C SER A 38 9.56 3.67 9.38
N ALA A 39 10.29 2.59 9.67
CA ALA A 39 9.69 1.32 10.09
C ALA A 39 8.95 1.49 11.44
N ALA A 40 9.54 2.22 12.38
CA ALA A 40 8.91 2.45 13.68
C ALA A 40 7.61 3.25 13.56
N HIS A 41 7.59 4.29 12.72
CA HIS A 41 6.38 5.06 12.47
C HIS A 41 5.33 4.26 11.72
N LEU A 42 5.76 3.38 10.81
CA LEU A 42 4.84 2.49 10.09
C LEU A 42 4.14 1.55 11.07
N ALA A 43 4.87 0.92 11.98
CA ALA A 43 4.30 0.03 12.98
C ALA A 43 3.29 0.75 13.90
N ALA A 44 3.44 2.06 14.09
CA ALA A 44 2.61 2.87 14.96
C ALA A 44 1.54 3.71 14.23
N ILE A 45 1.37 3.52 12.92
CA ILE A 45 0.47 4.34 12.13
C ILE A 45 -0.98 4.22 12.64
N LEU A 46 -1.71 5.35 12.59
CA LEU A 46 -3.10 5.38 13.04
C LEU A 46 -4.02 4.90 11.92
N PHE A 47 -4.98 4.04 12.28
CA PHE A 47 -5.98 3.55 11.34
C PHE A 47 -7.23 4.43 11.40
N PRO A 48 -7.82 4.81 10.25
CA PRO A 48 -9.16 5.41 10.24
C PRO A 48 -10.18 4.45 10.85
N GLU A 49 -11.18 4.98 11.53
CA GLU A 49 -12.25 4.16 12.13
C GLU A 49 -13.04 3.36 11.10
N THR A 50 -13.08 3.86 9.87
CA THR A 50 -13.78 3.21 8.76
C THR A 50 -12.97 2.12 8.07
N LEU A 51 -11.70 1.94 8.44
CA LEU A 51 -10.80 1.03 7.74
C LEU A 51 -11.23 -0.43 7.88
N ARG A 52 -11.34 -1.13 6.74
CA ARG A 52 -11.68 -2.55 6.68
C ARG A 52 -10.60 -3.39 6.04
N ARG A 53 -9.79 -2.79 5.14
CA ARG A 53 -8.69 -3.47 4.47
C ARG A 53 -7.48 -2.57 4.39
N LEU A 54 -6.34 -3.11 4.80
CA LEU A 54 -5.06 -2.41 4.81
C LEU A 54 -4.09 -3.15 3.90
N TYR A 55 -3.60 -2.47 2.87
CA TYR A 55 -2.47 -2.96 2.08
C TYR A 55 -1.18 -2.46 2.71
N ILE A 56 -0.28 -3.38 3.03
CA ILE A 56 1.00 -3.06 3.64
C ILE A 56 2.07 -3.19 2.57
N VAL A 57 2.62 -2.06 2.14
CA VAL A 57 3.64 -2.04 1.09
C VAL A 57 4.97 -2.44 1.70
N ARG A 58 5.55 -3.49 1.14
CA ARG A 58 6.78 -4.08 1.63
C ARG A 58 7.97 -3.54 0.87
N ASP A 59 8.98 -3.07 1.62
CA ASP A 59 10.32 -2.88 1.11
C ASP A 59 11.13 -4.11 1.50
N ASP A 60 12.14 -4.45 0.72
CA ASP A 60 12.93 -5.66 0.95
C ASP A 60 14.02 -5.40 2.01
N ASP A 61 13.60 -5.22 3.27
CA ASP A 61 14.52 -5.05 4.39
C ASP A 61 13.93 -5.66 5.68
N PRO A 62 14.79 -6.10 6.64
CA PRO A 62 14.33 -6.73 7.88
C PRO A 62 13.51 -5.82 8.80
N ALA A 63 13.83 -4.52 8.84
CA ALA A 63 13.08 -3.57 9.66
C ALA A 63 11.65 -3.39 9.12
N GLY A 64 11.50 -3.38 7.80
CA GLY A 64 10.20 -3.33 7.14
C GLY A 64 9.36 -4.57 7.44
N ASP A 65 9.98 -5.74 7.49
CA ASP A 65 9.29 -6.98 7.83
C ASP A 65 8.75 -6.97 9.27
N GLY A 66 9.51 -6.44 10.22
CA GLY A 66 9.06 -6.30 11.61
C GLY A 66 7.87 -5.34 11.73
N ALA A 67 7.92 -4.21 11.03
CA ALA A 67 6.81 -3.25 11.00
C ALA A 67 5.56 -3.88 10.38
N ARG A 68 5.71 -4.64 9.30
CA ARG A 68 4.62 -5.36 8.66
C ARG A 68 3.96 -6.32 9.65
N ASP A 69 4.74 -7.12 10.35
CA ASP A 69 4.20 -8.10 11.30
C ASP A 69 3.41 -7.41 12.41
N THR A 70 3.90 -6.30 12.94
CA THR A 70 3.18 -5.50 13.94
C THR A 70 1.87 -4.97 13.39
N LEU A 71 1.85 -4.46 12.16
CA LEU A 71 0.63 -3.96 11.53
C LEU A 71 -0.39 -5.07 11.29
N VAL A 72 0.06 -6.25 10.86
CA VAL A 72 -0.82 -7.40 10.67
C VAL A 72 -1.48 -7.79 11.99
N GLU A 73 -0.73 -7.85 13.08
CA GLU A 73 -1.28 -8.16 14.41
C GLU A 73 -2.30 -7.12 14.85
N ARG A 74 -1.99 -5.82 14.68
CA ARG A 74 -2.89 -4.74 15.05
C ARG A 74 -4.17 -4.75 14.24
N ALA A 75 -4.05 -4.95 12.92
CA ALA A 75 -5.20 -5.02 12.03
C ALA A 75 -6.09 -6.21 12.37
N ASP A 76 -5.49 -7.37 12.59
CA ASP A 76 -6.20 -8.59 12.93
C ASP A 76 -6.99 -8.41 14.22
N ALA A 77 -6.41 -7.80 15.25
CA ALA A 77 -7.08 -7.52 16.51
C ALA A 77 -8.30 -6.60 16.35
N LEU A 78 -8.35 -5.77 15.31
CA LEU A 78 -9.45 -4.86 15.03
C LEU A 78 -10.41 -5.37 13.95
N GLY A 79 -10.22 -6.59 13.47
CA GLY A 79 -11.05 -7.15 12.39
C GLY A 79 -10.77 -6.53 11.02
N ILE A 80 -9.60 -5.93 10.83
CA ILE A 80 -9.18 -5.34 9.56
C ILE A 80 -8.39 -6.37 8.78
N GLU A 81 -8.76 -6.58 7.50
CA GLU A 81 -8.00 -7.46 6.61
C GLU A 81 -6.68 -6.79 6.21
N ALA A 82 -5.57 -7.45 6.46
CA ALA A 82 -4.24 -6.94 6.11
C ALA A 82 -3.65 -7.79 4.99
N LEU A 83 -3.28 -7.15 3.88
CA LEU A 83 -2.72 -7.79 2.70
C LEU A 83 -1.37 -7.15 2.34
N PRO A 84 -0.32 -7.93 2.12
CA PRO A 84 0.96 -7.38 1.69
C PRO A 84 0.94 -7.00 0.22
N LEU A 85 1.65 -5.93 -0.12
CA LEU A 85 2.01 -5.60 -1.50
C LEU A 85 3.53 -5.70 -1.61
N SER A 86 4.01 -6.64 -2.38
CA SER A 86 5.44 -6.92 -2.49
C SER A 86 6.01 -6.48 -3.83
N PRO A 87 7.22 -5.91 -3.85
CA PRO A 87 7.90 -5.61 -5.10
C PRO A 87 8.43 -6.90 -5.75
N LEU A 88 8.68 -6.85 -7.05
CA LEU A 88 9.37 -7.92 -7.77
C LEU A 88 10.89 -7.71 -7.74
N LEU A 89 11.32 -6.44 -7.72
CA LEU A 89 12.71 -6.04 -7.57
C LEU A 89 12.94 -5.60 -6.12
N GLY A 90 13.71 -4.59 -5.85
CA GLY A 90 14.00 -4.14 -4.49
C GLY A 90 12.84 -3.42 -3.80
N ASP A 91 12.21 -2.49 -4.50
CA ASP A 91 11.04 -1.75 -4.03
C ASP A 91 10.12 -1.40 -5.20
N LEU A 92 8.94 -0.83 -4.90
CA LEU A 92 7.97 -0.50 -5.94
C LEU A 92 8.45 0.61 -6.88
N ASN A 93 9.24 1.56 -6.37
CA ASN A 93 9.81 2.60 -7.22
C ASN A 93 10.77 2.01 -8.26
N GLU A 94 11.57 1.04 -7.85
CA GLU A 94 12.46 0.32 -8.74
C GLU A 94 11.69 -0.49 -9.80
N ASP A 95 10.62 -1.17 -9.39
CA ASP A 95 9.74 -1.90 -10.29
C ASP A 95 9.17 -0.97 -11.37
N LEU A 96 8.63 0.18 -10.97
CA LEU A 96 8.07 1.15 -11.91
C LEU A 96 9.14 1.69 -12.87
N ARG A 97 10.29 2.05 -12.34
CA ARG A 97 11.38 2.65 -13.13
C ARG A 97 12.00 1.69 -14.13
N LEU A 98 12.19 0.43 -13.73
CA LEU A 98 12.92 -0.55 -14.55
C LEU A 98 12.01 -1.40 -15.43
N ARG A 99 10.75 -1.61 -15.03
CA ARG A 99 9.80 -2.45 -15.76
C ARG A 99 8.77 -1.68 -16.57
N GLY A 100 8.58 -0.39 -16.25
CA GLY A 100 7.58 0.46 -16.88
C GLY A 100 6.20 0.36 -16.24
N ILE A 101 5.34 1.34 -16.58
CA ILE A 101 4.04 1.51 -15.91
C ILE A 101 3.08 0.34 -16.17
N ASP A 102 3.06 -0.23 -17.37
CA ASP A 102 2.12 -1.30 -17.71
C ASP A 102 2.46 -2.60 -16.98
N ALA A 103 3.73 -2.98 -16.95
CA ALA A 103 4.20 -4.16 -16.23
C ALA A 103 4.03 -3.98 -14.71
N PHE A 104 4.29 -2.77 -14.21
CA PHE A 104 4.10 -2.43 -12.81
C PHE A 104 2.63 -2.54 -12.43
N ARG A 105 1.73 -1.95 -13.21
CA ARG A 105 0.28 -2.04 -12.97
C ARG A 105 -0.19 -3.50 -12.93
N ALA A 106 0.27 -4.32 -13.87
CA ALA A 106 -0.09 -5.73 -13.91
C ALA A 106 0.37 -6.48 -12.65
N SER A 107 1.59 -6.20 -12.16
CA SER A 107 2.11 -6.85 -10.96
C SER A 107 1.39 -6.44 -9.68
N ILE A 108 0.91 -5.21 -9.60
CA ILE A 108 0.10 -4.74 -8.48
C ILE A 108 -1.31 -5.34 -8.57
N ARG A 109 -1.91 -5.35 -9.77
CA ARG A 109 -3.26 -5.86 -9.98
C ARG A 109 -3.47 -7.26 -9.42
N VAL A 110 -2.52 -8.17 -9.62
CA VAL A 110 -2.65 -9.55 -9.16
C VAL A 110 -2.55 -9.70 -7.64
N GLN A 111 -2.06 -8.68 -6.95
CA GLN A 111 -1.93 -8.69 -5.50
C GLN A 111 -3.12 -8.04 -4.77
N LEU A 112 -3.99 -7.33 -5.50
CA LEU A 112 -5.16 -6.67 -4.91
C LEU A 112 -6.34 -7.64 -4.80
N ALA A 113 -7.19 -7.41 -3.79
CA ALA A 113 -8.50 -8.04 -3.74
C ALA A 113 -9.30 -7.63 -4.98
N PRO A 114 -10.11 -8.55 -5.58
CA PRO A 114 -10.84 -8.24 -6.82
C PRO A 114 -11.72 -7.01 -6.75
N GLN A 115 -12.39 -6.76 -5.62
CA GLN A 115 -13.21 -5.58 -5.45
C GLN A 115 -12.40 -4.29 -5.47
N ASP A 116 -11.13 -4.34 -5.06
CA ASP A 116 -10.26 -3.16 -5.08
C ASP A 116 -9.69 -2.91 -6.48
N VAL A 117 -9.48 -3.95 -7.27
CA VAL A 117 -9.15 -3.82 -8.70
C VAL A 117 -10.27 -3.06 -9.40
N ALA A 118 -11.52 -3.47 -9.19
CA ALA A 118 -12.68 -2.82 -9.79
C ALA A 118 -12.80 -1.37 -9.33
N ARG A 119 -12.61 -1.12 -8.05
CA ARG A 119 -12.80 0.22 -7.46
C ARG A 119 -11.69 1.20 -7.80
N PHE A 120 -10.42 0.76 -7.78
CA PHE A 120 -9.27 1.66 -7.85
C PHE A 120 -8.47 1.57 -9.14
N MET A 121 -8.59 0.50 -9.90
CA MET A 121 -7.90 0.35 -11.18
C MET A 121 -8.82 0.47 -12.39
N GLU A 122 -9.93 -0.26 -12.41
CA GLU A 122 -10.81 -0.28 -13.58
C GLU A 122 -11.56 1.04 -13.77
N SER A 123 -11.88 1.75 -12.67
CA SER A 123 -12.51 3.06 -12.76
C SER A 123 -11.62 4.10 -13.46
N VAL A 124 -10.32 3.97 -13.38
CA VAL A 124 -9.36 4.85 -14.06
C VAL A 124 -9.37 4.60 -15.57
N LEU A 125 -9.60 3.36 -16.00
CA LEU A 125 -9.62 2.99 -17.41
C LEU A 125 -10.93 3.40 -18.11
N THR A 126 -11.98 3.62 -17.36
CA THR A 126 -13.31 3.99 -17.92
C THR A 126 -13.59 5.48 -17.89
N ALA A 127 -12.71 6.25 -17.30
CA ALA A 127 -12.86 7.71 -17.16
C ALA A 127 -12.53 8.48 -18.46
#